data_8621fc70ff18a088800372e609b96f73
#
_entry.id   8621fc70ff18a088800372e609b96f73
#
_cell.length_a   1.000
_cell.length_b   1.000
_cell.length_c   1.000
_cell.angle_alpha   90.00
_cell.angle_beta   90.00
_cell.angle_gamma   90.00
#
_symmetry.space_group_name_H-M   'P 1'
#
loop_
_entity.id
_entity.type
_entity.pdbx_description
1 polymer ?
#
loop_
_entity_poly.entity_id
_entity_poly.type
_entity_poly.pdbx_seq_one_letter_code
_entity_poly.pdbx_strand_id
1 'polypeptide(L)'
;MKDWYVVRLCLVAIVSVFLVTSSFAAVDGAIVKSNNAESVVRTQFEILFASVTEQLTNRQQVYIDNPVAYYDFLIATVVSSWDSSSTSRALVGKQSYAGFSDQQRSLLVHSVDQTLIRYAFEGLESYGGQVFKVADVVVNDEKGMGWVQVLMESPILPDINLDLVIKRNLSNQWHAVDVRVKGLTYVKIKKYKYREIIEEQGFDALIDNLTTKNTDYFGSICALLVDAELMGRAPC
;
A
#
# COMPACT_ATOMS: atom_id res chain seq x y z
N MET A 1 -20.66 2.64 -8.31
CA MET A 1 -20.74 3.81 -7.41
C MET A 1 -20.74 3.49 -5.91
N LYS A 2 -20.92 2.24 -5.47
CA LYS A 2 -20.87 1.86 -4.02
C LYS A 2 -19.48 1.54 -3.49
N ASP A 3 -18.52 1.20 -4.34
CA ASP A 3 -17.18 0.78 -3.90
C ASP A 3 -16.24 1.95 -3.53
N TRP A 4 -16.58 3.16 -3.97
CA TRP A 4 -15.87 4.40 -3.64
C TRP A 4 -15.93 4.75 -2.14
N TYR A 5 -17.05 4.43 -1.49
CA TYR A 5 -17.24 4.75 -0.06
C TYR A 5 -16.43 3.84 0.88
N VAL A 6 -16.12 2.62 0.48
CA VAL A 6 -15.41 1.66 1.34
C VAL A 6 -13.94 2.04 1.48
N VAL A 7 -13.29 2.54 0.43
CA VAL A 7 -11.89 2.99 0.48
C VAL A 7 -11.77 4.35 1.18
N ARG A 8 -12.72 5.28 0.96
CA ARG A 8 -12.82 6.53 1.73
C ARG A 8 -13.16 6.27 3.20
N LEU A 9 -14.01 5.28 3.50
CA LEU A 9 -14.35 4.88 4.87
C LEU A 9 -13.21 4.20 5.62
N CYS A 10 -12.26 3.58 4.94
CA CYS A 10 -11.04 3.06 5.59
C CYS A 10 -10.12 4.18 6.11
N LEU A 11 -10.29 5.42 5.61
CA LEU A 11 -9.53 6.58 6.07
C LEU A 11 -10.30 7.49 7.06
N VAL A 12 -11.63 7.35 7.20
CA VAL A 12 -12.44 8.41 7.86
C VAL A 12 -13.34 7.97 9.02
N ALA A 13 -13.62 6.70 9.28
CA ALA A 13 -14.53 6.33 10.40
C ALA A 13 -14.22 4.90 10.91
N ILE A 14 -14.23 4.61 12.17
CA ILE A 14 -15.35 4.54 13.13
C ILE A 14 -14.83 4.26 14.54
N VAL A 15 -15.37 4.98 15.49
CA VAL A 15 -15.37 4.69 16.92
C VAL A 15 -16.42 3.62 17.20
N SER A 16 -16.06 2.52 17.83
CA SER A 16 -16.91 1.79 18.79
C SER A 16 -16.06 0.78 19.57
N VAL A 17 -16.14 0.91 20.86
CA VAL A 17 -15.47 0.19 21.93
C VAL A 17 -15.97 -1.24 22.02
N PHE A 18 -15.06 -2.21 22.11
CA PHE A 18 -15.25 -3.42 22.91
C PHE A 18 -13.93 -3.89 23.50
N LEU A 19 -13.88 -3.86 24.83
CA LEU A 19 -12.83 -4.45 25.65
C LEU A 19 -12.95 -5.98 25.62
N VAL A 20 -11.92 -6.66 25.18
CA VAL A 20 -11.71 -8.08 25.50
C VAL A 20 -10.27 -8.26 25.97
N THR A 21 -10.14 -8.59 27.24
CA THR A 21 -8.88 -8.99 27.87
C THR A 21 -8.58 -10.45 27.50
N SER A 22 -7.42 -10.72 26.94
CA SER A 22 -6.91 -12.08 26.74
C SER A 22 -5.50 -12.20 27.30
N SER A 23 -5.37 -13.11 28.25
CA SER A 23 -4.14 -13.47 28.93
C SER A 23 -3.19 -14.22 27.98
N PHE A 24 -1.93 -13.82 27.94
CA PHE A 24 -0.87 -14.53 27.21
C PHE A 24 -0.02 -15.35 28.18
N ALA A 25 0.08 -16.65 27.87
CA ALA A 25 1.05 -17.54 28.50
C ALA A 25 2.38 -17.46 27.72
N ALA A 26 3.46 -17.33 28.45
CA ALA A 26 4.81 -17.26 27.90
C ALA A 26 5.26 -18.62 27.34
N VAL A 27 5.88 -18.60 26.17
CA VAL A 27 6.70 -19.70 25.64
C VAL A 27 8.12 -19.16 25.44
N ASP A 28 9.01 -19.62 26.31
CA ASP A 28 10.45 -19.34 26.25
C ASP A 28 11.13 -20.31 25.27
N GLY A 29 11.97 -19.83 24.37
CA GLY A 29 12.90 -20.67 23.63
C GLY A 29 13.34 -20.22 22.23
N ALA A 30 12.76 -19.17 21.61
CA ALA A 30 13.08 -18.77 20.24
C ALA A 30 13.65 -17.34 20.10
N ILE A 31 14.09 -16.73 21.20
CA ILE A 31 14.20 -15.27 21.32
C ILE A 31 15.45 -14.65 20.67
N VAL A 32 16.53 -15.37 20.47
CA VAL A 32 17.83 -14.72 20.13
C VAL A 32 18.04 -14.45 18.64
N LYS A 33 17.42 -15.21 17.72
CA LYS A 33 17.52 -14.96 16.26
C LYS A 33 16.49 -13.96 15.73
N SER A 34 15.35 -13.82 16.39
CA SER A 34 14.26 -12.91 16.03
C SER A 34 14.67 -11.44 16.18
N ASN A 35 15.40 -11.11 17.22
CA ASN A 35 15.72 -9.72 17.58
C ASN A 35 16.51 -8.95 16.50
N ASN A 36 17.37 -9.62 15.72
CA ASN A 36 18.15 -8.94 14.67
C ASN A 36 17.30 -8.62 13.44
N ALA A 37 16.47 -9.54 12.97
CA ALA A 37 15.60 -9.30 11.82
C ALA A 37 14.52 -8.25 12.12
N GLU A 38 13.93 -8.29 13.31
CA GLU A 38 12.95 -7.29 13.77
C GLU A 38 13.57 -5.89 13.88
N SER A 39 14.79 -5.78 14.40
CA SER A 39 15.50 -4.51 14.48
C SER A 39 15.80 -3.92 13.09
N VAL A 40 16.25 -4.75 12.14
CA VAL A 40 16.51 -4.34 10.75
C VAL A 40 15.22 -3.84 10.09
N VAL A 41 14.13 -4.62 10.20
CA VAL A 41 12.83 -4.25 9.66
C VAL A 41 12.32 -2.97 10.29
N ARG A 42 12.39 -2.84 11.63
CA ARG A 42 11.98 -1.63 12.35
C ARG A 42 12.69 -0.40 11.81
N THR A 43 14.01 -0.43 11.77
CA THR A 43 14.81 0.70 11.27
C THR A 43 14.46 1.06 9.83
N GLN A 44 14.31 0.06 8.95
CA GLN A 44 13.93 0.29 7.55
C GLN A 44 12.60 1.03 7.44
N PHE A 45 11.57 0.58 8.15
CA PHE A 45 10.23 1.18 8.04
C PHE A 45 10.11 2.48 8.84
N GLU A 46 10.85 2.68 9.93
CA GLU A 46 10.95 3.96 10.63
C GLU A 46 11.54 5.04 9.72
N ILE A 47 12.62 4.75 8.99
CA ILE A 47 13.21 5.66 8.00
C ILE A 47 12.21 5.98 6.88
N LEU A 48 11.52 4.97 6.34
CA LEU A 48 10.51 5.15 5.31
C LEU A 48 9.39 6.08 5.78
N PHE A 49 8.79 5.80 6.94
CA PHE A 49 7.67 6.58 7.45
C PHE A 49 8.08 7.98 7.92
N ALA A 50 9.28 8.14 8.47
CA ALA A 50 9.83 9.46 8.79
C ALA A 50 9.97 10.31 7.52
N SER A 51 10.53 9.75 6.45
CA SER A 51 10.64 10.42 5.15
C SER A 51 9.28 10.76 4.56
N VAL A 52 8.33 9.84 4.57
CA VAL A 52 6.96 10.10 4.06
C VAL A 52 6.29 11.22 4.86
N THR A 53 6.35 11.17 6.19
CA THR A 53 5.76 12.20 7.06
C THR A 53 6.39 13.56 6.81
N GLU A 54 7.73 13.64 6.76
CA GLU A 54 8.46 14.87 6.50
C GLU A 54 8.08 15.49 5.15
N GLN A 55 8.09 14.68 4.09
CA GLN A 55 7.76 15.15 2.75
C GLN A 55 6.30 15.62 2.63
N LEU A 56 5.36 14.88 3.22
CA LEU A 56 3.95 15.30 3.20
C LEU A 56 3.74 16.58 4.04
N THR A 57 4.38 16.69 5.22
CA THR A 57 4.25 17.87 6.07
C THR A 57 4.82 19.12 5.41
N ASN A 58 6.00 19.02 4.78
CA ASN A 58 6.74 20.18 4.28
C ASN A 58 6.40 20.50 2.81
N ARG A 59 5.89 19.56 2.02
CA ARG A 59 5.75 19.69 0.58
C ARG A 59 4.34 19.34 0.04
N GLN A 60 3.34 19.21 0.90
CA GLN A 60 1.98 18.84 0.46
C GLN A 60 1.49 19.75 -0.68
N GLN A 61 1.57 21.07 -0.51
CA GLN A 61 1.13 22.00 -1.54
C GLN A 61 1.94 21.90 -2.82
N VAL A 62 3.28 21.71 -2.70
CA VAL A 62 4.15 21.49 -3.86
C VAL A 62 3.72 20.25 -4.64
N TYR A 63 3.33 19.19 -3.96
CA TYR A 63 2.88 17.94 -4.57
C TYR A 63 1.47 18.05 -5.19
N ILE A 64 0.60 18.85 -4.60
CA ILE A 64 -0.72 19.17 -5.18
C ILE A 64 -0.54 19.98 -6.48
N ASP A 65 0.33 20.96 -6.47
CA ASP A 65 0.58 21.84 -7.64
C ASP A 65 1.46 21.14 -8.71
N ASN A 66 2.25 20.14 -8.32
CA ASN A 66 3.13 19.38 -9.21
C ASN A 66 2.96 17.86 -9.00
N PRO A 67 1.96 17.23 -9.64
CA PRO A 67 1.72 15.78 -9.54
C PRO A 67 2.90 14.93 -10.02
N VAL A 68 3.72 15.42 -10.96
CA VAL A 68 4.91 14.72 -11.44
C VAL A 68 5.93 14.56 -10.30
N ALA A 69 6.18 15.63 -9.53
CA ALA A 69 7.09 15.56 -8.38
C ALA A 69 6.59 14.60 -7.29
N TYR A 70 5.27 14.54 -7.09
CA TYR A 70 4.70 13.57 -6.14
C TYR A 70 4.81 12.13 -6.65
N TYR A 71 4.54 11.92 -7.93
CA TYR A 71 4.71 10.61 -8.57
C TYR A 71 6.14 10.10 -8.44
N ASP A 72 7.14 10.94 -8.77
CA ASP A 72 8.57 10.61 -8.65
C ASP A 72 8.93 10.26 -7.19
N PHE A 73 8.42 11.01 -6.23
CA PHE A 73 8.59 10.70 -4.81
C PHE A 73 7.99 9.34 -4.44
N LEU A 74 6.77 9.03 -4.87
CA LEU A 74 6.13 7.75 -4.59
C LEU A 74 6.87 6.56 -5.21
N ILE A 75 7.36 6.69 -6.44
CA ILE A 75 8.20 5.66 -7.08
C ILE A 75 9.45 5.40 -6.26
N ALA A 76 10.16 6.47 -5.88
CA ALA A 76 11.43 6.36 -5.16
C ALA A 76 11.29 5.83 -3.72
N THR A 77 10.12 5.96 -3.11
CA THR A 77 9.92 5.61 -1.68
C THR A 77 8.92 4.48 -1.48
N VAL A 78 7.66 4.70 -1.84
CA VAL A 78 6.58 3.76 -1.55
C VAL A 78 6.66 2.53 -2.46
N VAL A 79 6.73 2.73 -3.78
CA VAL A 79 6.76 1.62 -4.76
C VAL A 79 8.04 0.79 -4.60
N SER A 80 9.19 1.44 -4.40
CA SER A 80 10.46 0.74 -4.16
C SER A 80 10.47 -0.12 -2.89
N SER A 81 9.60 0.18 -1.93
CA SER A 81 9.44 -0.56 -0.68
C SER A 81 8.32 -1.61 -0.71
N TRP A 82 7.68 -1.81 -1.89
CA TRP A 82 6.54 -2.70 -2.07
C TRP A 82 6.84 -3.82 -3.07
N ASP A 83 6.47 -5.07 -2.75
CA ASP A 83 6.53 -6.22 -3.67
C ASP A 83 5.18 -6.38 -4.40
N SER A 84 4.99 -5.58 -5.44
CA SER A 84 3.77 -5.61 -6.26
C SER A 84 3.55 -6.92 -7.00
N SER A 85 4.60 -7.69 -7.26
CA SER A 85 4.48 -9.03 -7.84
C SER A 85 3.81 -10.00 -6.88
N SER A 86 4.22 -10.00 -5.61
CA SER A 86 3.56 -10.79 -4.57
C SER A 86 2.11 -10.34 -4.33
N THR A 87 1.86 -9.03 -4.31
CA THR A 87 0.50 -8.46 -4.20
C THR A 87 -0.38 -8.89 -5.38
N SER A 88 0.10 -8.74 -6.61
CA SER A 88 -0.62 -9.14 -7.83
C SER A 88 -0.97 -10.62 -7.83
N ARG A 89 -0.01 -11.47 -7.47
CA ARG A 89 -0.23 -12.92 -7.34
C ARG A 89 -1.28 -13.26 -6.27
N ALA A 90 -1.31 -12.53 -5.16
CA ALA A 90 -2.30 -12.73 -4.11
C ALA A 90 -3.70 -12.29 -4.54
N LEU A 91 -3.82 -11.20 -5.29
CA LEU A 91 -5.06 -10.66 -5.81
C LEU A 91 -5.75 -11.62 -6.77
N VAL A 92 -5.05 -12.13 -7.77
CA VAL A 92 -5.64 -13.02 -8.78
C VAL A 92 -5.59 -14.50 -8.38
N GLY A 93 -4.75 -14.86 -7.41
CA GLY A 93 -4.52 -16.22 -6.93
C GLY A 93 -3.38 -16.93 -7.65
N LYS A 94 -2.77 -17.88 -6.93
CA LYS A 94 -1.55 -18.57 -7.37
C LYS A 94 -1.74 -19.31 -8.71
N GLN A 95 -2.89 -19.95 -8.90
CA GLN A 95 -3.17 -20.76 -10.10
C GLN A 95 -3.34 -19.88 -11.35
N SER A 96 -4.17 -18.85 -11.28
CA SER A 96 -4.37 -17.91 -12.38
C SER A 96 -3.06 -17.19 -12.75
N TYR A 97 -2.33 -16.70 -11.72
CA TYR A 97 -1.04 -16.02 -11.93
C TYR A 97 0.01 -16.95 -12.59
N ALA A 98 0.04 -18.23 -12.25
CA ALA A 98 0.95 -19.20 -12.87
C ALA A 98 0.61 -19.47 -14.35
N GLY A 99 -0.66 -19.35 -14.73
CA GLY A 99 -1.13 -19.51 -16.11
C GLY A 99 -0.86 -18.30 -17.01
N PHE A 100 -0.54 -17.14 -16.45
CA PHE A 100 -0.26 -15.93 -17.22
C PHE A 100 1.11 -15.99 -17.88
N SER A 101 1.22 -15.42 -19.08
CA SER A 101 2.50 -15.14 -19.73
C SER A 101 3.31 -14.09 -18.93
N ASP A 102 4.60 -13.99 -19.19
CA ASP A 102 5.43 -12.96 -18.54
C ASP A 102 4.97 -11.55 -18.88
N GLN A 103 4.49 -11.31 -20.11
CA GLN A 103 3.91 -10.05 -20.51
C GLN A 103 2.64 -9.73 -19.71
N GLN A 104 1.74 -10.70 -19.54
CA GLN A 104 0.53 -10.51 -18.73
C GLN A 104 0.86 -10.25 -17.26
N ARG A 105 1.85 -10.95 -16.69
CA ARG A 105 2.32 -10.69 -15.32
C ARG A 105 2.86 -9.28 -15.18
N SER A 106 3.68 -8.81 -16.14
CA SER A 106 4.23 -7.46 -16.14
C SER A 106 3.13 -6.40 -16.24
N LEU A 107 2.15 -6.58 -17.11
CA LEU A 107 0.99 -5.68 -17.23
C LEU A 107 0.17 -5.63 -15.93
N LEU A 108 -0.08 -6.78 -15.31
CA LEU A 108 -0.81 -6.83 -14.05
C LEU A 108 -0.06 -6.11 -12.91
N VAL A 109 1.25 -6.37 -12.79
CA VAL A 109 2.10 -5.71 -11.79
C VAL A 109 2.08 -4.19 -12.01
N HIS A 110 2.29 -3.73 -13.24
CA HIS A 110 2.23 -2.31 -13.56
C HIS A 110 0.86 -1.68 -13.23
N SER A 111 -0.24 -2.34 -13.60
CA SER A 111 -1.59 -1.83 -13.30
C SER A 111 -1.88 -1.78 -11.79
N VAL A 112 -1.32 -2.72 -11.01
CA VAL A 112 -1.40 -2.71 -9.54
C VAL A 112 -0.55 -1.57 -8.96
N ASP A 113 0.66 -1.34 -9.46
CA ASP A 113 1.51 -0.21 -9.05
C ASP A 113 0.80 1.12 -9.28
N GLN A 114 0.26 1.33 -10.48
CA GLN A 114 -0.50 2.55 -10.80
C GLN A 114 -1.72 2.72 -9.88
N THR A 115 -2.36 1.61 -9.49
CA THR A 115 -3.49 1.65 -8.56
C THR A 115 -3.04 2.03 -7.14
N LEU A 116 -1.91 1.53 -6.66
CA LEU A 116 -1.35 1.91 -5.36
C LEU A 116 -0.91 3.38 -5.35
N ILE A 117 -0.27 3.85 -6.43
CA ILE A 117 0.10 5.26 -6.60
C ILE A 117 -1.16 6.14 -6.59
N ARG A 118 -2.21 5.78 -7.33
CA ARG A 118 -3.49 6.51 -7.31
C ARG A 118 -4.06 6.63 -5.91
N TYR A 119 -4.03 5.56 -5.11
CA TYR A 119 -4.49 5.61 -3.72
C TYR A 119 -3.63 6.54 -2.85
N ALA A 120 -2.32 6.63 -3.12
CA ALA A 120 -1.46 7.57 -2.43
C ALA A 120 -1.80 9.03 -2.80
N PHE A 121 -2.14 9.32 -4.06
CA PHE A 121 -2.64 10.63 -4.48
C PHE A 121 -3.99 10.98 -3.82
N GLU A 122 -4.94 10.04 -3.80
CA GLU A 122 -6.22 10.21 -3.08
C GLU A 122 -5.98 10.49 -1.58
N GLY A 123 -4.93 9.87 -1.00
CA GLY A 123 -4.48 10.11 0.37
C GLY A 123 -3.89 11.51 0.57
N LEU A 124 -3.12 12.03 -0.40
CA LEU A 124 -2.55 13.38 -0.36
C LEU A 124 -3.63 14.46 -0.26
N GLU A 125 -4.70 14.31 -1.03
CA GLU A 125 -5.85 15.23 -0.98
C GLU A 125 -6.51 15.30 0.42
N SER A 126 -6.44 14.19 1.16
CA SER A 126 -7.02 14.05 2.49
C SER A 126 -6.00 14.22 3.63
N TYR A 127 -4.75 14.55 3.29
CA TYR A 127 -3.71 14.71 4.29
C TYR A 127 -3.93 15.97 5.13
N GLY A 128 -4.04 15.81 6.43
CA GLY A 128 -4.29 16.87 7.41
C GLY A 128 -3.24 16.88 8.54
N GLY A 129 -1.99 16.55 8.23
CA GLY A 129 -0.90 16.53 9.22
C GLY A 129 -0.75 15.20 9.97
N GLN A 130 -1.22 14.09 9.39
CA GLN A 130 -1.03 12.76 9.99
C GLN A 130 0.46 12.40 10.06
N VAL A 131 0.84 11.76 11.18
CA VAL A 131 2.20 11.26 11.44
C VAL A 131 2.16 9.74 11.50
N PHE A 132 3.07 9.09 10.79
CA PHE A 132 3.17 7.63 10.77
C PHE A 132 4.32 7.16 11.65
N LYS A 133 4.03 6.29 12.63
CA LYS A 133 5.02 5.74 13.56
C LYS A 133 4.99 4.21 13.55
N VAL A 134 6.15 3.59 13.53
CA VAL A 134 6.25 2.14 13.74
C VAL A 134 5.99 1.84 15.22
N ALA A 135 4.85 1.23 15.49
CA ALA A 135 4.47 0.85 16.85
C ALA A 135 5.11 -0.48 17.24
N ASP A 136 5.01 -1.49 16.38
CA ASP A 136 5.58 -2.81 16.64
C ASP A 136 6.03 -3.51 15.34
N VAL A 137 6.92 -4.50 15.47
CA VAL A 137 7.41 -5.32 14.37
C VAL A 137 7.44 -6.77 14.85
N VAL A 138 6.82 -7.65 14.08
CA VAL A 138 6.84 -9.09 14.32
C VAL A 138 7.35 -9.80 13.07
N VAL A 139 8.44 -10.54 13.17
CA VAL A 139 9.08 -11.22 12.05
C VAL A 139 9.21 -12.71 12.33
N ASN A 140 8.78 -13.52 11.36
CA ASN A 140 9.19 -14.93 11.28
C ASN A 140 10.32 -15.04 10.24
N ASP A 141 11.54 -15.00 10.71
CA ASP A 141 12.74 -14.97 9.86
C ASP A 141 12.89 -16.25 9.01
N GLU A 142 12.51 -17.41 9.53
CA GLU A 142 12.57 -18.69 8.80
C GLU A 142 11.61 -18.71 7.61
N LYS A 143 10.41 -18.14 7.77
CA LYS A 143 9.41 -18.04 6.70
C LYS A 143 9.61 -16.81 5.81
N GLY A 144 10.47 -15.87 6.19
CA GLY A 144 10.66 -14.61 5.50
C GLY A 144 9.38 -13.79 5.41
N MET A 145 8.56 -13.79 6.46
CA MET A 145 7.29 -13.05 6.54
C MET A 145 7.14 -12.37 7.90
N GLY A 146 6.40 -11.28 7.93
CA GLY A 146 6.16 -10.53 9.16
C GLY A 146 5.11 -9.47 9.02
N TRP A 147 5.04 -8.63 10.05
CA TRP A 147 4.12 -7.50 10.17
C TRP A 147 4.87 -6.31 10.73
N VAL A 148 4.59 -5.14 10.18
CA VAL A 148 4.95 -3.86 10.76
C VAL A 148 3.66 -3.18 11.18
N GLN A 149 3.47 -3.01 12.47
CA GLN A 149 2.34 -2.26 13.00
C GLN A 149 2.66 -0.78 12.94
N VAL A 150 1.79 -0.01 12.30
CA VAL A 150 1.95 1.42 12.11
C VAL A 150 0.79 2.13 12.78
N LEU A 151 1.13 3.07 13.66
CA LEU A 151 0.19 4.02 14.23
C LEU A 151 0.18 5.27 13.36
N MET A 152 -0.96 5.58 12.77
CA MET A 152 -1.20 6.86 12.12
C MET A 152 -1.88 7.79 13.12
N GLU A 153 -1.11 8.70 13.68
CA GLU A 153 -1.61 9.76 14.56
C GLU A 153 -2.20 10.89 13.71
N SER A 154 -3.30 11.44 14.14
CA SER A 154 -3.98 12.55 13.44
C SER A 154 -4.25 13.70 14.39
N PRO A 155 -4.00 14.96 13.99
CA PRO A 155 -4.34 16.11 14.81
C PRO A 155 -5.85 16.33 14.99
N ILE A 156 -6.67 15.76 14.11
CA ILE A 156 -8.11 16.08 14.00
C ILE A 156 -8.99 14.84 14.18
N LEU A 157 -8.48 13.66 13.81
CA LEU A 157 -9.22 12.37 13.81
C LEU A 157 -8.64 11.43 14.86
N PRO A 158 -9.40 10.42 15.31
CA PRO A 158 -8.84 9.36 16.13
C PRO A 158 -7.68 8.64 15.42
N ASP A 159 -6.70 8.24 16.20
CA ASP A 159 -5.58 7.46 15.71
C ASP A 159 -6.02 6.16 15.05
N ILE A 160 -5.33 5.78 14.00
CA ILE A 160 -5.62 4.56 13.24
C ILE A 160 -4.42 3.62 13.31
N ASN A 161 -4.67 2.38 13.74
CA ASN A 161 -3.70 1.30 13.59
C ASN A 161 -3.86 0.65 12.21
N LEU A 162 -2.77 0.55 11.49
CA LEU A 162 -2.65 -0.22 10.26
C LEU A 162 -1.44 -1.14 10.35
N ASP A 163 -1.51 -2.29 9.71
CA ASP A 163 -0.41 -3.22 9.68
C ASP A 163 0.03 -3.43 8.23
N LEU A 164 1.32 -3.31 7.99
CA LEU A 164 1.90 -3.78 6.74
C LEU A 164 2.24 -5.26 6.87
N VAL A 165 1.73 -6.07 5.97
CA VAL A 165 2.24 -7.43 5.77
C VAL A 165 3.54 -7.31 5.01
N ILE A 166 4.61 -7.84 5.54
CA ILE A 166 5.92 -7.78 4.92
C ILE A 166 6.43 -9.16 4.53
N LYS A 167 7.26 -9.20 3.50
CA LYS A 167 7.91 -10.39 2.99
C LYS A 167 9.35 -10.09 2.59
N ARG A 168 10.22 -11.06 2.85
CA ARG A 168 11.61 -11.01 2.42
C ARG A 168 11.74 -11.55 0.99
N ASN A 169 12.36 -10.78 0.12
CA ASN A 169 12.62 -11.18 -1.25
C ASN A 169 13.89 -12.07 -1.37
N LEU A 170 14.18 -12.51 -2.59
CA LEU A 170 15.35 -13.35 -2.87
C LEU A 170 16.69 -12.64 -2.61
N SER A 171 16.70 -11.31 -2.65
CA SER A 171 17.87 -10.47 -2.32
C SER A 171 17.97 -10.16 -0.82
N ASN A 172 17.22 -10.87 0.01
CA ASN A 172 17.19 -10.72 1.47
C ASN A 172 16.69 -9.34 1.96
N GLN A 173 15.91 -8.62 1.14
CA GLN A 173 15.33 -7.33 1.48
C GLN A 173 13.86 -7.51 1.87
N TRP A 174 13.38 -6.72 2.85
CA TRP A 174 12.01 -6.74 3.29
C TRP A 174 11.16 -5.73 2.53
N HIS A 175 10.03 -6.18 1.99
CA HIS A 175 9.08 -5.34 1.26
C HIS A 175 7.67 -5.55 1.79
N ALA A 176 6.87 -4.49 1.78
CA ALA A 176 5.44 -4.59 2.00
C ALA A 176 4.78 -5.36 0.84
N VAL A 177 3.79 -6.19 1.16
CA VAL A 177 3.03 -6.98 0.16
C VAL A 177 1.52 -6.80 0.31
N ASP A 178 1.05 -6.31 1.45
CA ASP A 178 -0.36 -6.04 1.72
C ASP A 178 -0.48 -5.07 2.89
N VAL A 179 -1.60 -4.39 2.99
CA VAL A 179 -1.94 -3.53 4.13
C VAL A 179 -3.22 -4.03 4.78
N ARG A 180 -3.22 -4.10 6.10
CA ARG A 180 -4.37 -4.48 6.92
C ARG A 180 -4.83 -3.30 7.74
N VAL A 181 -6.11 -2.99 7.64
CA VAL A 181 -6.79 -1.99 8.47
C VAL A 181 -8.00 -2.65 9.11
N LYS A 182 -8.12 -2.55 10.43
CA LYS A 182 -9.22 -3.17 11.21
C LYS A 182 -9.41 -4.67 10.88
N GLY A 183 -8.33 -5.41 10.70
CA GLY A 183 -8.36 -6.85 10.45
C GLY A 183 -8.65 -7.27 9.00
N LEU A 184 -8.91 -6.33 8.10
CA LEU A 184 -9.14 -6.59 6.67
C LEU A 184 -7.95 -6.13 5.85
N THR A 185 -7.40 -7.02 5.02
CA THR A 185 -6.31 -6.66 4.11
C THR A 185 -6.86 -6.17 2.77
N TYR A 186 -6.08 -5.32 2.09
CA TYR A 186 -6.40 -4.85 0.74
C TYR A 186 -6.64 -6.02 -0.22
N VAL A 187 -5.75 -7.01 -0.20
CA VAL A 187 -5.91 -8.24 -1.00
C VAL A 187 -7.22 -8.95 -0.67
N LYS A 188 -7.59 -9.10 0.60
CA LYS A 188 -8.84 -9.76 0.99
C LYS A 188 -10.07 -9.03 0.45
N ILE A 189 -10.03 -7.70 0.42
CA ILE A 189 -11.13 -6.87 -0.09
C ILE A 189 -11.26 -6.97 -1.62
N LYS A 190 -10.13 -7.01 -2.34
CA LYS A 190 -10.12 -6.89 -3.80
C LYS A 190 -10.11 -8.22 -4.56
N LYS A 191 -9.52 -9.28 -3.97
CA LYS A 191 -9.26 -10.55 -4.67
C LYS A 191 -10.51 -11.21 -5.24
N TYR A 192 -11.66 -11.12 -4.56
CA TYR A 192 -12.90 -11.71 -5.05
C TYR A 192 -13.30 -11.06 -6.38
N LYS A 193 -13.35 -9.72 -6.40
CA LYS A 193 -13.74 -8.97 -7.60
C LYS A 193 -12.77 -9.15 -8.76
N TYR A 194 -11.46 -9.21 -8.48
CA TYR A 194 -10.48 -9.44 -9.55
C TYR A 194 -10.59 -10.82 -10.16
N ARG A 195 -10.81 -11.84 -9.33
CA ARG A 195 -11.03 -13.22 -9.82
C ARG A 195 -12.32 -13.34 -10.60
N GLU A 196 -13.41 -12.77 -10.11
CA GLU A 196 -14.70 -12.74 -10.82
C GLU A 196 -14.53 -12.13 -12.22
N ILE A 197 -13.89 -10.98 -12.36
CA ILE A 197 -13.64 -10.36 -13.67
C ILE A 197 -12.83 -11.30 -14.58
N ILE A 198 -11.76 -11.92 -14.05
CA ILE A 198 -10.93 -12.84 -14.86
C ILE A 198 -11.73 -14.06 -15.29
N GLU A 199 -12.54 -14.65 -14.41
CA GLU A 199 -13.34 -15.85 -14.69
C GLU A 199 -14.46 -15.59 -15.68
N GLU A 200 -15.12 -14.43 -15.60
CA GLU A 200 -16.28 -14.09 -16.43
C GLU A 200 -15.92 -13.39 -17.75
N GLN A 201 -14.86 -12.55 -17.74
CA GLN A 201 -14.56 -11.63 -18.82
C GLN A 201 -13.12 -11.73 -19.35
N GLY A 202 -12.26 -12.50 -18.65
CA GLY A 202 -10.88 -12.72 -19.04
C GLY A 202 -9.90 -11.72 -18.42
N PHE A 203 -8.61 -12.00 -18.66
CA PHE A 203 -7.49 -11.20 -18.14
C PHE A 203 -7.53 -9.73 -18.63
N ASP A 204 -7.78 -9.54 -19.92
CA ASP A 204 -7.72 -8.21 -20.56
C ASP A 204 -8.79 -7.28 -19.97
N ALA A 205 -9.98 -7.80 -19.65
CA ALA A 205 -11.02 -7.02 -18.98
C ALA A 205 -10.62 -6.53 -17.58
N LEU A 206 -9.83 -7.31 -16.84
CA LEU A 206 -9.27 -6.84 -15.57
C LEU A 206 -8.27 -5.71 -15.79
N ILE A 207 -7.36 -5.84 -16.76
CA ILE A 207 -6.37 -4.82 -17.09
C ILE A 207 -7.06 -3.54 -17.54
N ASP A 208 -8.02 -3.62 -18.45
CA ASP A 208 -8.79 -2.47 -18.93
C ASP A 208 -9.52 -1.76 -17.79
N ASN A 209 -10.12 -2.51 -16.85
CA ASN A 209 -10.80 -1.93 -15.68
C ASN A 209 -9.84 -1.17 -14.77
N LEU A 210 -8.64 -1.70 -14.54
CA LEU A 210 -7.61 -1.04 -13.72
C LEU A 210 -7.03 0.18 -14.44
N THR A 211 -6.67 0.02 -15.71
CA THR A 211 -6.08 1.08 -16.53
C THR A 211 -7.04 2.25 -16.69
N THR A 212 -8.31 1.99 -17.05
CA THR A 212 -9.32 3.04 -17.17
C THR A 212 -9.43 3.87 -15.88
N LYS A 213 -9.55 3.21 -14.72
CA LYS A 213 -9.66 3.91 -13.43
C LYS A 213 -8.42 4.75 -13.10
N ASN A 214 -7.25 4.25 -13.43
CA ASN A 214 -6.00 4.97 -13.19
C ASN A 214 -5.87 6.15 -14.16
N THR A 215 -6.12 5.93 -15.45
CA THR A 215 -6.05 6.96 -16.49
C THR A 215 -7.07 8.08 -16.26
N ASP A 216 -8.32 7.74 -15.91
CA ASP A 216 -9.36 8.75 -15.60
C ASP A 216 -8.95 9.62 -14.40
N TYR A 217 -8.40 8.99 -13.36
CA TYR A 217 -7.95 9.73 -12.19
C TYR A 217 -6.75 10.64 -12.52
N PHE A 218 -5.69 10.09 -13.10
CA PHE A 218 -4.51 10.89 -13.44
C PHE A 218 -4.83 11.96 -14.49
N GLY A 219 -5.65 11.65 -15.48
CA GLY A 219 -6.14 12.64 -16.45
C GLY A 219 -6.85 13.81 -15.77
N SER A 220 -7.63 13.55 -14.72
CA SER A 220 -8.34 14.62 -14.00
C SER A 220 -7.41 15.56 -13.22
N ILE A 221 -6.36 15.04 -12.58
CA ILE A 221 -5.38 15.87 -11.87
C ILE A 221 -4.42 16.57 -12.83
N CYS A 222 -4.06 15.93 -13.93
CA CYS A 222 -3.16 16.51 -14.93
C CYS A 222 -3.83 17.61 -15.77
N ALA A 223 -5.14 17.54 -15.95
CA ALA A 223 -5.89 18.61 -16.62
C ALA A 223 -5.82 19.97 -15.88
N LEU A 224 -5.43 19.98 -14.61
CA LEU A 224 -5.26 21.17 -13.81
C LEU A 224 -3.86 21.80 -13.92
N LEU A 225 -2.91 21.10 -14.58
CA LEU A 225 -1.56 21.61 -14.75
C LEU A 225 -1.52 22.80 -15.72
N VAL A 226 -0.85 23.85 -15.26
CA VAL A 226 -0.60 25.06 -16.06
C VAL A 226 0.78 24.97 -16.76
N ASP A 227 1.70 24.17 -16.22
CA ASP A 227 3.06 24.04 -16.71
C ASP A 227 3.14 23.00 -17.84
N ALA A 228 3.37 23.49 -19.05
CA ALA A 228 3.49 22.64 -20.24
C ALA A 228 4.73 21.71 -20.21
N GLU A 229 5.77 22.00 -19.40
CA GLU A 229 6.96 21.15 -19.29
C GLU A 229 6.68 19.86 -18.52
N LEU A 230 5.64 19.84 -17.72
CA LEU A 230 5.21 18.66 -16.98
C LEU A 230 4.29 17.73 -17.79
N MET A 231 3.71 18.25 -18.87
CA MET A 231 2.86 17.45 -19.76
C MET A 231 3.68 16.39 -20.51
N GLY A 232 3.22 15.15 -20.47
CA GLY A 232 3.92 13.99 -21.04
C GLY A 232 4.94 13.31 -20.12
N ARG A 233 5.12 13.80 -18.89
CA ARG A 233 5.82 13.08 -17.82
C ARG A 233 4.82 12.34 -16.95
N ALA A 234 5.17 11.14 -16.46
CA ALA A 234 4.30 10.41 -15.56
C ALA A 234 3.99 11.22 -14.28
N PRO A 235 2.73 11.22 -13.79
CA PRO A 235 1.58 10.45 -14.30
C PRO A 235 0.84 11.17 -15.44
N CYS A 236 1.31 12.30 -15.88
CA CYS A 236 0.73 13.17 -16.90
C CYS A 236 1.38 12.98 -18.27
#